data_8d7bfdccfa97e62de3a1c4b80f3a0709
#
_entry.id   8d7bfdccfa97e62de3a1c4b80f3a0709
#
_cell.length_a   1.000
_cell.length_b   1.000
_cell.length_c   1.000
_cell.angle_alpha   90.00
_cell.angle_beta   90.00
_cell.angle_gamma   90.00
#
_symmetry.space_group_name_H-M   'P 1'
#
loop_
_entity.id
_entity.type
_entity.pdbx_description
1 polymer ?
#
loop_
_entity_poly.entity_id
_entity_poly.type
_entity_poly.pdbx_seq_one_letter_code
_entity_poly.pdbx_strand_id
1 'polypeptide(L)'
;MLLKCRRLNYFIRYLVFSAGMCFCLTSNSFAQDQNLLHKTFAERVRILNNLYMKDMVDRDSATLFKRINGIRKLAIDNHDDDLLAEAALARIHYFYYRHKNVVLSMLDSLNQEGKKQGKLWVQIMVENMLALYNFDYMQHYEQGFEHHQRVYDMVKYLTPSEFPRKAECLTQMGDEHYFFNDFRQAIFYDLQAIQAEPSVLLAPFPIDISTTNTIGLCYQQLGMTDSAEYYFKRVVSMAKAKKEEPWVGIGSGNLGYNLFLEKKYTAAVPLLQKDVDQAVKETDWGLASGSLMALADISILNGDLNKAGQQIALCRQYVNRSGQYKRFQRLYPIMSKYYALTSQPLLAAKYLDSSIFVKDSLNRKFSALQMMRASQKIDLERNRAEIADIQSQKTISTLERDTLLGILILVTGATVLIYREQRKRARLQQEMIVKARGELEDATKQLHDFAKNIAEKNEMIQLLELQTDGNDRDAVWKLQQSTILTDEDWAYFKGLFEKVHNGYLQRLKEKLPGLTPAEVRFMALSKLGLNSREMASMLGVGTEAIRQYRLRLRKKFGLGEEASLEEFAGQI
;
A
#
# COMPACT_ATOMS: atom_id res chain seq x y z
N MET A 1 23.63 4.21 38.53
CA MET A 1 22.79 4.21 39.76
C MET A 1 21.66 5.25 39.71
N LEU A 2 21.85 6.41 39.10
CA LEU A 2 20.84 7.49 38.97
C LEU A 2 19.73 7.22 37.95
N LEU A 3 20.04 6.49 36.86
CA LEU A 3 19.03 6.03 35.86
C LEU A 3 18.10 4.96 36.44
N LYS A 4 18.59 4.08 37.31
CA LYS A 4 17.76 3.10 38.03
C LYS A 4 16.71 3.76 38.91
N CYS A 5 17.03 4.87 39.55
CA CYS A 5 16.04 5.56 40.39
C CYS A 5 14.92 6.22 39.58
N ARG A 6 15.14 6.64 38.32
CA ARG A 6 14.13 7.35 37.57
C ARG A 6 13.12 6.38 36.91
N ARG A 7 13.56 5.28 36.31
CA ARG A 7 12.68 4.24 35.75
C ARG A 7 12.12 3.33 36.84
N LEU A 8 12.91 2.99 37.85
CA LEU A 8 12.46 2.18 38.99
C LEU A 8 11.42 2.92 39.84
N ASN A 9 11.56 4.24 40.03
CA ASN A 9 10.58 5.04 40.76
C ASN A 9 9.25 5.24 39.97
N TYR A 10 9.29 5.36 38.65
CA TYR A 10 8.05 5.29 37.85
C TYR A 10 7.41 3.90 37.97
N PHE A 11 8.21 2.86 37.99
CA PHE A 11 7.77 1.47 38.10
C PHE A 11 7.27 1.10 39.52
N ILE A 12 7.94 1.57 40.56
CA ILE A 12 7.60 1.27 41.96
C ILE A 12 6.33 2.00 42.41
N ARG A 13 5.95 3.09 41.79
CA ARG A 13 4.83 3.96 42.24
C ARG A 13 3.45 3.44 41.88
N TYR A 14 3.33 2.69 40.82
CA TYR A 14 2.05 2.02 40.51
C TYR A 14 1.79 0.77 41.35
N LEU A 15 2.77 0.34 42.11
CA LEU A 15 2.73 -0.91 42.90
C LEU A 15 1.88 -0.84 44.17
N VAL A 16 1.49 0.33 44.63
CA VAL A 16 0.80 0.48 45.94
C VAL A 16 -0.74 0.44 45.81
N PHE A 17 -1.30 0.61 44.62
CA PHE A 17 -2.75 0.80 44.43
C PHE A 17 -3.59 -0.45 44.13
N SER A 18 -3.00 -1.64 43.92
CA SER A 18 -3.76 -2.85 43.56
C SER A 18 -3.89 -3.93 44.64
N ALA A 19 -3.56 -3.62 45.90
CA ALA A 19 -3.61 -4.62 46.98
C ALA A 19 -5.04 -4.99 47.47
N GLY A 20 -6.08 -4.57 46.78
CA GLY A 20 -7.49 -4.70 47.22
C GLY A 20 -8.35 -5.79 46.54
N MET A 21 -7.88 -6.57 45.60
CA MET A 21 -8.71 -7.59 44.96
C MET A 21 -7.92 -8.84 44.51
N CYS A 22 -7.65 -9.69 45.44
CA CYS A 22 -7.10 -11.02 45.13
C CYS A 22 -7.75 -12.13 45.98
N PHE A 23 -8.87 -12.68 45.50
CA PHE A 23 -9.22 -14.08 45.73
C PHE A 23 -10.12 -14.58 44.60
N CYS A 24 -9.75 -15.68 43.96
CA CYS A 24 -10.38 -16.42 42.85
C CYS A 24 -9.77 -16.13 41.47
N LEU A 25 -8.67 -16.75 41.07
CA LEU A 25 -8.31 -16.90 39.66
C LEU A 25 -7.18 -17.90 39.37
N THR A 26 -7.15 -19.08 40.03
CA THR A 26 -6.15 -20.13 39.71
C THR A 26 -6.61 -21.15 38.64
N SER A 27 -7.87 -21.16 38.26
CA SER A 27 -8.40 -22.04 37.22
C SER A 27 -8.57 -21.44 35.84
N ASN A 28 -8.46 -20.10 35.69
CA ASN A 28 -8.67 -19.40 34.42
C ASN A 28 -7.39 -19.15 33.58
N SER A 29 -6.19 -19.40 34.13
CA SER A 29 -4.95 -19.04 33.44
C SER A 29 -4.66 -19.94 32.22
N PHE A 30 -4.93 -21.23 32.31
CA PHE A 30 -4.62 -22.17 31.24
C PHE A 30 -5.52 -22.01 30.00
N ALA A 31 -6.79 -21.67 30.19
CA ALA A 31 -7.72 -21.40 29.11
C ALA A 31 -7.43 -20.05 28.42
N GLN A 32 -6.90 -19.07 29.16
CA GLN A 32 -6.45 -17.79 28.61
C GLN A 32 -5.17 -17.92 27.75
N ASP A 33 -4.26 -18.81 28.14
CA ASP A 33 -3.02 -19.01 27.41
C ASP A 33 -3.24 -19.76 26.08
N GLN A 34 -4.22 -20.64 25.99
CA GLN A 34 -4.65 -21.29 24.74
C GLN A 34 -5.15 -20.29 23.68
N ASN A 35 -5.72 -19.16 24.11
CA ASN A 35 -6.18 -18.10 23.22
C ASN A 35 -5.04 -17.29 22.57
N LEU A 36 -3.77 -17.61 22.90
CA LEU A 36 -2.59 -16.99 22.29
C LEU A 36 -2.15 -17.69 21.01
N LEU A 37 -2.56 -18.95 20.78
CA LEU A 37 -2.09 -19.76 19.67
C LEU A 37 -2.52 -19.19 18.31
N HIS A 38 -1.61 -19.26 17.34
CA HIS A 38 -1.81 -18.92 15.92
C HIS A 38 -2.39 -17.52 15.68
N LYS A 39 -2.11 -16.58 16.58
CA LYS A 39 -2.45 -15.17 16.43
C LYS A 39 -1.26 -14.37 15.90
N THR A 40 -1.54 -13.26 15.25
CA THR A 40 -0.51 -12.30 14.85
C THR A 40 0.08 -11.58 16.06
N PHE A 41 1.27 -11.01 15.92
CA PHE A 41 1.86 -10.16 16.97
C PHE A 41 0.91 -9.05 17.44
N ALA A 42 0.23 -8.39 16.50
CA ALA A 42 -0.70 -7.32 16.82
C ALA A 42 -1.88 -7.76 17.69
N GLU A 43 -2.40 -8.97 17.47
CA GLU A 43 -3.48 -9.52 18.29
C GLU A 43 -2.98 -9.96 19.67
N ARG A 44 -1.78 -10.55 19.74
CA ARG A 44 -1.19 -11.06 20.98
C ARG A 44 -0.71 -9.96 21.91
N VAL A 45 -0.14 -8.88 21.37
CA VAL A 45 0.42 -7.78 22.16
C VAL A 45 -0.54 -7.30 23.25
N ARG A 46 -1.83 -7.16 22.93
CA ARG A 46 -2.84 -6.73 23.90
C ARG A 46 -3.01 -7.73 25.02
N ILE A 47 -3.06 -9.01 24.70
CA ILE A 47 -3.29 -10.11 25.67
C ILE A 47 -2.05 -10.26 26.55
N LEU A 48 -0.87 -10.33 25.94
CA LEU A 48 0.40 -10.54 26.63
C LEU A 48 0.80 -9.36 27.51
N ASN A 49 0.56 -8.12 27.09
CA ASN A 49 0.79 -6.96 27.94
C ASN A 49 -0.01 -7.03 29.23
N ASN A 50 -1.29 -7.33 29.15
CA ASN A 50 -2.12 -7.46 30.34
C ASN A 50 -1.61 -8.57 31.28
N LEU A 51 -1.15 -9.67 30.71
CA LEU A 51 -0.62 -10.79 31.49
C LEU A 51 0.71 -10.44 32.15
N TYR A 52 1.69 -9.93 31.39
CA TYR A 52 3.02 -9.63 31.90
C TYR A 52 3.00 -8.45 32.86
N MET A 53 2.20 -7.43 32.57
CA MET A 53 2.13 -6.25 33.44
C MET A 53 1.54 -6.57 34.80
N LYS A 54 0.49 -7.39 34.85
CA LYS A 54 -0.07 -7.84 36.12
C LYS A 54 0.94 -8.63 36.96
N ASP A 55 1.60 -9.59 36.32
CA ASP A 55 2.59 -10.45 36.99
C ASP A 55 3.87 -9.68 37.37
N MET A 56 4.24 -8.62 36.63
CA MET A 56 5.36 -7.73 36.99
C MET A 56 5.04 -6.81 38.16
N VAL A 57 3.78 -6.37 38.28
CA VAL A 57 3.31 -5.54 39.39
C VAL A 57 3.25 -6.34 40.70
N ASP A 58 2.81 -7.59 40.67
CA ASP A 58 2.62 -8.44 41.85
C ASP A 58 3.93 -8.96 42.48
N ARG A 59 5.10 -8.58 41.95
CA ARG A 59 6.45 -8.89 42.46
C ARG A 59 6.81 -10.38 42.63
N ASP A 60 5.93 -11.32 42.33
CA ASP A 60 6.26 -12.74 42.40
C ASP A 60 7.01 -13.17 41.12
N SER A 61 8.33 -13.02 41.19
CA SER A 61 9.21 -13.37 40.07
C SER A 61 9.16 -14.85 39.71
N ALA A 62 8.83 -15.71 40.65
CA ALA A 62 8.74 -17.14 40.40
C ALA A 62 7.47 -17.49 39.60
N THR A 63 6.36 -16.90 39.97
CA THR A 63 5.08 -17.07 39.24
C THR A 63 5.19 -16.52 37.81
N LEU A 64 5.73 -15.30 37.63
CA LEU A 64 5.96 -14.74 36.30
C LEU A 64 6.85 -15.63 35.44
N PHE A 65 7.98 -16.09 35.99
CA PHE A 65 8.90 -16.97 35.26
C PHE A 65 8.28 -18.32 34.89
N LYS A 66 7.51 -18.93 35.80
CA LYS A 66 6.76 -20.15 35.54
C LYS A 66 5.75 -19.96 34.41
N ARG A 67 5.06 -18.82 34.39
CA ARG A 67 4.09 -18.49 33.34
C ARG A 67 4.75 -18.29 31.98
N ILE A 68 5.83 -17.52 31.91
CA ILE A 68 6.62 -17.34 30.67
C ILE A 68 7.07 -18.71 30.12
N ASN A 69 7.57 -19.60 30.99
CA ASN A 69 7.97 -20.96 30.60
C ASN A 69 6.77 -21.81 30.15
N GLY A 70 5.60 -21.62 30.75
CA GLY A 70 4.35 -22.28 30.32
C GLY A 70 3.94 -21.87 28.91
N ILE A 71 3.95 -20.55 28.62
CA ILE A 71 3.66 -20.00 27.29
C ILE A 71 4.71 -20.48 26.26
N ARG A 72 6.00 -20.51 26.66
CA ARG A 72 7.06 -21.05 25.81
C ARG A 72 6.81 -22.53 25.46
N LYS A 73 6.44 -23.34 26.44
CA LYS A 73 6.11 -24.76 26.20
C LYS A 73 4.90 -24.90 25.28
N LEU A 74 3.84 -24.13 25.54
CA LEU A 74 2.65 -24.11 24.68
C LEU A 74 3.00 -23.79 23.22
N ALA A 75 3.88 -22.82 23.00
CA ALA A 75 4.35 -22.44 21.66
C ALA A 75 5.10 -23.59 20.96
N ILE A 76 5.99 -24.27 21.69
CA ILE A 76 6.75 -25.42 21.17
C ILE A 76 5.82 -26.58 20.83
N ASP A 77 4.92 -26.94 21.74
CA ASP A 77 4.01 -28.08 21.60
C ASP A 77 3.03 -27.90 20.42
N ASN A 78 2.77 -26.65 20.01
CA ASN A 78 1.86 -26.29 18.90
C ASN A 78 2.58 -25.71 17.67
N HIS A 79 3.90 -25.74 17.60
CA HIS A 79 4.69 -25.22 16.49
C HIS A 79 4.36 -23.76 16.14
N ASP A 80 4.09 -22.92 17.16
CA ASP A 80 3.82 -21.49 16.99
C ASP A 80 5.09 -20.67 17.20
N ASP A 81 5.84 -20.45 16.13
CA ASP A 81 7.12 -19.73 16.15
C ASP A 81 6.96 -18.26 16.54
N ASP A 82 5.81 -17.65 16.29
CA ASP A 82 5.55 -16.28 16.70
C ASP A 82 5.33 -16.17 18.21
N LEU A 83 4.56 -17.07 18.77
CA LEU A 83 4.37 -17.14 20.22
C LEU A 83 5.66 -17.52 20.94
N LEU A 84 6.50 -18.36 20.32
CA LEU A 84 7.81 -18.71 20.85
C LEU A 84 8.73 -17.50 20.93
N ALA A 85 8.76 -16.67 19.88
CA ALA A 85 9.55 -15.43 19.85
C ALA A 85 9.03 -14.42 20.90
N GLU A 86 7.72 -14.30 21.08
CA GLU A 86 7.16 -13.44 22.12
C GLU A 86 7.47 -13.94 23.54
N ALA A 87 7.41 -15.24 23.78
CA ALA A 87 7.82 -15.82 25.06
C ALA A 87 9.33 -15.59 25.33
N ALA A 88 10.17 -15.65 24.28
CA ALA A 88 11.58 -15.30 24.39
C ALA A 88 11.78 -13.83 24.74
N LEU A 89 11.06 -12.91 24.10
CA LEU A 89 11.08 -11.48 24.41
C LEU A 89 10.65 -11.19 25.85
N ALA A 90 9.55 -11.83 26.31
CA ALA A 90 9.10 -11.71 27.69
C ALA A 90 10.14 -12.21 28.70
N ARG A 91 10.82 -13.31 28.38
CA ARG A 91 11.92 -13.83 29.19
C ARG A 91 13.11 -12.86 29.24
N ILE A 92 13.44 -12.20 28.13
CA ILE A 92 14.47 -11.17 28.08
C ILE A 92 14.07 -10.00 28.98
N HIS A 93 12.84 -9.51 28.93
CA HIS A 93 12.32 -8.48 29.83
C HIS A 93 12.44 -8.89 31.30
N TYR A 94 12.11 -10.14 31.63
CA TYR A 94 12.27 -10.66 32.97
C TYR A 94 13.70 -10.57 33.47
N PHE A 95 14.67 -10.98 32.65
CA PHE A 95 16.09 -10.94 33.02
C PHE A 95 16.70 -9.55 32.95
N TYR A 96 16.15 -8.64 32.16
CA TYR A 96 16.65 -7.28 32.00
C TYR A 96 16.88 -6.56 33.33
N TYR A 97 15.98 -6.72 34.27
CA TYR A 97 16.07 -6.09 35.59
C TYR A 97 16.78 -6.93 36.64
N ARG A 98 17.02 -8.22 36.39
CA ARG A 98 17.52 -9.19 37.39
C ARG A 98 18.90 -9.71 37.08
N HIS A 99 19.15 -10.10 35.85
CA HIS A 99 20.36 -10.81 35.43
C HIS A 99 20.90 -10.22 34.13
N LYS A 100 21.29 -8.95 34.17
CA LYS A 100 21.69 -8.19 32.97
C LYS A 100 22.78 -8.86 32.11
N ASN A 101 23.68 -9.65 32.71
CA ASN A 101 24.80 -10.26 31.98
C ASN A 101 24.39 -11.30 30.92
N VAL A 102 23.17 -11.88 31.02
CA VAL A 102 22.64 -12.85 30.03
C VAL A 102 21.76 -12.22 28.96
N VAL A 103 21.39 -10.95 29.14
CA VAL A 103 20.43 -10.28 28.26
C VAL A 103 20.99 -10.13 26.84
N LEU A 104 22.24 -9.74 26.69
CA LEU A 104 22.85 -9.54 25.36
C LEU A 104 22.87 -10.83 24.53
N SER A 105 23.28 -11.94 25.13
CA SER A 105 23.30 -13.24 24.41
C SER A 105 21.90 -13.71 24.04
N MET A 106 20.89 -13.43 24.88
CA MET A 106 19.51 -13.76 24.58
C MET A 106 18.94 -12.86 23.45
N LEU A 107 19.29 -11.57 23.46
CA LEU A 107 18.90 -10.65 22.39
C LEU A 107 19.54 -11.04 21.05
N ASP A 108 20.82 -11.41 21.07
CA ASP A 108 21.52 -11.86 19.85
C ASP A 108 20.88 -13.13 19.27
N SER A 109 20.62 -14.13 20.12
CA SER A 109 19.94 -15.36 19.69
C SER A 109 18.55 -15.08 19.10
N LEU A 110 17.75 -14.21 19.74
CA LEU A 110 16.43 -13.86 19.25
C LEU A 110 16.50 -13.07 17.93
N ASN A 111 17.50 -12.19 17.79
CA ASN A 111 17.73 -11.44 16.56
C ASN A 111 18.08 -12.33 15.36
N GLN A 112 18.98 -13.29 15.58
CA GLN A 112 19.36 -14.26 14.55
C GLN A 112 18.15 -15.07 14.07
N GLU A 113 17.33 -15.54 15.00
CA GLU A 113 16.12 -16.28 14.66
C GLU A 113 15.09 -15.38 13.95
N GLY A 114 14.88 -14.16 14.42
CA GLY A 114 13.99 -13.19 13.79
C GLY A 114 14.42 -12.83 12.36
N LYS A 115 15.71 -12.67 12.11
CA LYS A 115 16.25 -12.45 10.76
C LYS A 115 16.04 -13.65 9.86
N LYS A 116 16.33 -14.87 10.35
CA LYS A 116 16.15 -16.12 9.61
C LYS A 116 14.70 -16.33 9.19
N GLN A 117 13.75 -15.97 10.05
CA GLN A 117 12.32 -16.12 9.80
C GLN A 117 11.68 -14.88 9.12
N GLY A 118 12.45 -13.83 8.83
CA GLY A 118 11.93 -12.60 8.22
C GLY A 118 10.95 -11.80 9.11
N LYS A 119 11.01 -11.98 10.43
CA LYS A 119 10.09 -11.36 11.40
C LYS A 119 10.54 -9.95 11.75
N LEU A 120 10.01 -8.96 11.04
CA LEU A 120 10.36 -7.54 11.25
C LEU A 120 10.08 -7.07 12.68
N TRP A 121 8.93 -7.46 13.28
CA TRP A 121 8.59 -7.05 14.63
C TRP A 121 9.59 -7.53 15.69
N VAL A 122 10.17 -8.72 15.51
CA VAL A 122 11.23 -9.25 16.39
C VAL A 122 12.47 -8.37 16.29
N GLN A 123 12.90 -8.04 15.08
CA GLN A 123 14.06 -7.18 14.85
C GLN A 123 13.88 -5.81 15.48
N ILE A 124 12.70 -5.19 15.32
CA ILE A 124 12.36 -3.91 15.96
C ILE A 124 12.48 -4.02 17.48
N MET A 125 11.88 -5.04 18.09
CA MET A 125 11.88 -5.20 19.55
C MET A 125 13.28 -5.48 20.09
N VAL A 126 14.09 -6.26 19.39
CA VAL A 126 15.48 -6.52 19.76
C VAL A 126 16.32 -5.26 19.70
N GLU A 127 16.27 -4.50 18.60
CA GLU A 127 16.99 -3.24 18.44
C GLU A 127 16.56 -2.23 19.53
N ASN A 128 15.27 -2.14 19.82
CA ASN A 128 14.76 -1.27 20.88
C ASN A 128 15.30 -1.69 22.28
N MET A 129 15.34 -2.97 22.57
CA MET A 129 15.90 -3.44 23.84
C MET A 129 17.43 -3.26 23.93
N LEU A 130 18.15 -3.39 22.81
CA LEU A 130 19.58 -3.09 22.73
C LEU A 130 19.84 -1.60 23.01
N ALA A 131 19.00 -0.70 22.46
CA ALA A 131 19.08 0.71 22.77
C ALA A 131 18.94 0.97 24.27
N LEU A 132 17.87 0.46 24.88
CA LEU A 132 17.63 0.62 26.30
C LEU A 132 18.74 0.02 27.16
N TYR A 133 19.27 -1.14 26.78
CA TYR A 133 20.36 -1.79 27.49
C TYR A 133 21.65 -0.94 27.46
N ASN A 134 21.95 -0.33 26.31
CA ASN A 134 23.09 0.58 26.19
C ASN A 134 22.91 1.85 27.04
N PHE A 135 21.71 2.43 27.09
CA PHE A 135 21.43 3.60 27.93
C PHE A 135 21.45 3.27 29.42
N ASP A 136 20.80 2.18 29.84
CA ASP A 136 20.58 1.89 31.26
C ASP A 136 21.79 1.22 31.96
N TYR A 137 22.49 0.34 31.25
CA TYR A 137 23.51 -0.50 31.88
C TYR A 137 24.93 -0.28 31.38
N MET A 138 25.11 -0.16 30.07
CA MET A 138 26.45 -0.02 29.50
C MET A 138 26.93 1.42 29.52
N GLN A 139 26.01 2.38 29.56
CA GLN A 139 26.29 3.81 29.38
C GLN A 139 27.03 4.11 28.05
N HIS A 140 26.81 3.25 27.05
CA HIS A 140 27.28 3.43 25.69
C HIS A 140 26.22 4.19 24.90
N TYR A 141 26.09 5.47 25.20
CA TYR A 141 24.97 6.31 24.72
C TYR A 141 24.94 6.41 23.20
N GLU A 142 26.10 6.47 22.55
CA GLU A 142 26.22 6.52 21.11
C GLU A 142 25.59 5.27 20.46
N GLN A 143 25.92 4.09 20.96
CA GLN A 143 25.33 2.83 20.48
C GLN A 143 23.83 2.75 20.78
N GLY A 144 23.39 3.30 21.95
CA GLY A 144 21.99 3.41 22.28
C GLY A 144 21.21 4.21 21.23
N PHE A 145 21.72 5.37 20.84
CA PHE A 145 21.11 6.20 19.80
C PHE A 145 21.14 5.55 18.41
N GLU A 146 22.22 4.82 18.06
CA GLU A 146 22.29 4.06 16.80
C GLU A 146 21.19 2.98 16.73
N HIS A 147 20.99 2.24 17.83
CA HIS A 147 19.92 1.26 17.91
C HIS A 147 18.54 1.92 17.79
N HIS A 148 18.30 3.05 18.46
CA HIS A 148 17.07 3.81 18.32
C HIS A 148 16.86 4.32 16.89
N GLN A 149 17.91 4.78 16.21
CA GLN A 149 17.79 5.20 14.82
C GLN A 149 17.36 4.03 13.90
N ARG A 150 17.97 2.84 14.10
CA ARG A 150 17.54 1.63 13.35
C ARG A 150 16.08 1.27 13.63
N VAL A 151 15.64 1.37 14.90
CA VAL A 151 14.21 1.18 15.23
C VAL A 151 13.35 2.20 14.49
N TYR A 152 13.72 3.49 14.52
CA TYR A 152 12.97 4.53 13.82
C TYR A 152 12.83 4.25 12.33
N ASP A 153 13.93 3.87 11.67
CA ASP A 153 13.93 3.56 10.24
C ASP A 153 13.03 2.38 9.89
N MET A 154 12.91 1.40 10.78
CA MET A 154 12.00 0.27 10.62
C MET A 154 10.53 0.63 10.89
N VAL A 155 10.24 1.53 11.88
CA VAL A 155 8.84 1.80 12.29
C VAL A 155 8.21 3.01 11.61
N LYS A 156 8.99 3.92 11.01
CA LYS A 156 8.49 5.22 10.51
C LYS A 156 7.31 5.09 9.54
N TYR A 157 7.32 4.05 8.69
CA TYR A 157 6.26 3.81 7.70
C TYR A 157 5.20 2.79 8.13
N LEU A 158 5.41 2.09 9.25
CA LEU A 158 4.43 1.12 9.75
C LEU A 158 3.24 1.84 10.37
N THR A 159 2.06 1.30 10.13
CA THR A 159 0.84 1.73 10.82
C THR A 159 0.76 1.12 12.22
N PRO A 160 -0.04 1.69 13.15
CA PRO A 160 -0.26 1.09 14.47
C PRO A 160 -0.90 -0.30 14.43
N SER A 161 -1.62 -0.65 13.36
CA SER A 161 -2.16 -1.99 13.15
C SER A 161 -1.10 -3.01 12.76
N GLU A 162 -0.08 -2.59 12.00
CA GLU A 162 1.05 -3.44 11.61
C GLU A 162 2.05 -3.61 12.77
N PHE A 163 2.30 -2.54 13.51
CA PHE A 163 3.16 -2.57 14.69
C PHE A 163 2.57 -1.77 15.86
N PRO A 164 1.76 -2.40 16.72
CA PRO A 164 1.06 -1.72 17.82
C PRO A 164 1.96 -1.06 18.86
N ARG A 165 3.24 -1.45 18.94
CA ARG A 165 4.22 -0.86 19.85
C ARG A 165 4.99 0.33 19.29
N LYS A 166 4.55 0.86 18.13
CA LYS A 166 5.18 2.03 17.51
C LYS A 166 5.24 3.25 18.43
N ALA A 167 4.10 3.61 19.05
CA ALA A 167 4.04 4.74 19.98
C ALA A 167 4.98 4.57 21.18
N GLU A 168 5.07 3.35 21.73
CA GLU A 168 5.96 3.05 22.85
C GLU A 168 7.44 3.24 22.46
N CYS A 169 7.86 2.72 21.31
CA CYS A 169 9.23 2.90 20.83
C CYS A 169 9.56 4.38 20.61
N LEU A 170 8.65 5.12 19.99
CA LEU A 170 8.83 6.57 19.75
C LEU A 170 8.89 7.37 21.06
N THR A 171 8.02 7.07 22.04
CA THR A 171 8.08 7.69 23.37
C THR A 171 9.40 7.41 24.07
N GLN A 172 9.92 6.19 24.00
CA GLN A 172 11.22 5.86 24.58
C GLN A 172 12.36 6.65 23.93
N MET A 173 12.32 6.84 22.62
CA MET A 173 13.27 7.73 21.92
C MET A 173 13.13 9.17 22.39
N GLY A 174 11.90 9.69 22.50
CA GLY A 174 11.64 11.03 23.03
C GLY A 174 12.17 11.22 24.44
N ASP A 175 11.95 10.24 25.32
CA ASP A 175 12.43 10.28 26.70
C ASP A 175 13.97 10.30 26.78
N GLU A 176 14.69 9.53 25.96
CA GLU A 176 16.14 9.55 25.94
C GLU A 176 16.67 10.89 25.41
N HIS A 177 16.12 11.41 24.31
CA HIS A 177 16.50 12.74 23.82
C HIS A 177 16.20 13.85 24.86
N TYR A 178 15.06 13.79 25.56
CA TYR A 178 14.76 14.70 26.67
C TYR A 178 15.79 14.58 27.79
N PHE A 179 16.17 13.36 28.16
CA PHE A 179 17.18 13.13 29.19
C PHE A 179 18.53 13.76 28.84
N PHE A 180 18.90 13.73 27.55
CA PHE A 180 20.14 14.33 27.05
C PHE A 180 20.01 15.81 26.70
N ASN A 181 18.90 16.47 27.03
CA ASN A 181 18.59 17.88 26.74
C ASN A 181 18.46 18.19 25.24
N ASP A 182 18.27 17.17 24.39
CA ASP A 182 17.94 17.36 22.96
C ASP A 182 16.42 17.51 22.81
N PHE A 183 15.93 18.64 23.31
CA PHE A 183 14.49 18.89 23.43
C PHE A 183 13.77 18.94 22.09
N ARG A 184 14.45 19.35 21.01
CA ARG A 184 13.84 19.41 19.67
C ARG A 184 13.61 18.02 19.11
N GLN A 185 14.57 17.09 19.23
CA GLN A 185 14.40 15.72 18.80
C GLN A 185 13.42 14.97 19.71
N ALA A 186 13.42 15.25 21.01
CA ALA A 186 12.40 14.71 21.91
C ALA A 186 10.98 15.07 21.45
N ILE A 187 10.73 16.35 21.16
CA ILE A 187 9.43 16.80 20.62
C ILE A 187 9.10 16.10 19.30
N PHE A 188 10.08 15.94 18.41
CA PHE A 188 9.88 15.28 17.12
C PHE A 188 9.38 13.85 17.26
N TYR A 189 10.01 13.02 18.11
CA TYR A 189 9.59 11.65 18.34
C TYR A 189 8.27 11.57 19.11
N ASP A 190 8.11 12.39 20.15
CA ASP A 190 6.92 12.40 20.99
C ASP A 190 5.66 12.84 20.24
N LEU A 191 5.76 13.82 19.32
CA LEU A 191 4.64 14.21 18.45
C LEU A 191 4.20 13.07 17.54
N GLN A 192 5.15 12.32 16.99
CA GLN A 192 4.83 11.12 16.19
C GLN A 192 4.22 10.01 17.06
N ALA A 193 4.69 9.86 18.31
CA ALA A 193 4.13 8.88 19.25
C ALA A 193 2.66 9.14 19.54
N ILE A 194 2.28 10.40 19.82
CA ILE A 194 0.87 10.75 20.09
C ILE A 194 -0.01 10.73 18.84
N GLN A 195 0.57 10.83 17.64
CA GLN A 195 -0.15 10.70 16.37
C GLN A 195 -0.33 9.24 15.96
N ALA A 196 0.51 8.34 16.44
CA ALA A 196 0.45 6.90 16.15
C ALA A 196 -0.68 6.19 16.91
N GLU A 197 -1.78 6.87 17.15
CA GLU A 197 -2.94 6.35 17.87
C GLU A 197 -3.78 5.35 17.07
N PRO A 198 -4.54 4.50 17.80
CA PRO A 198 -4.51 4.29 19.22
C PRO A 198 -3.46 3.26 19.61
N SER A 199 -2.50 3.61 20.43
CA SER A 199 -1.68 2.60 21.07
C SER A 199 -2.62 1.77 21.96
N VAL A 200 -3.01 0.67 21.44
CA VAL A 200 -3.75 -0.40 22.13
C VAL A 200 -2.94 -0.94 23.30
N LEU A 201 -1.81 -0.37 23.53
CA LEU A 201 -0.87 -0.72 24.57
C LEU A 201 -1.30 -0.05 25.85
N LEU A 202 -1.77 -0.78 26.48
CA LEU A 202 -2.00 -1.06 27.86
C LEU A 202 -0.68 -1.15 28.63
N ALA A 203 0.11 -0.11 28.51
CA ALA A 203 1.05 0.14 29.58
C ALA A 203 0.19 0.43 30.81
N PRO A 204 0.61 0.01 32.02
CA PRO A 204 -0.03 0.49 33.25
C PRO A 204 0.10 2.00 33.37
N PHE A 205 0.85 2.63 32.46
CA PHE A 205 1.05 4.07 32.37
C PHE A 205 0.25 4.60 31.18
N PRO A 206 -0.48 5.70 31.35
CA PRO A 206 -1.06 6.41 30.24
C PRO A 206 0.07 7.05 29.42
N ILE A 207 0.62 6.27 28.46
CA ILE A 207 1.73 6.71 27.60
C ILE A 207 1.40 8.05 26.95
N ASP A 208 0.19 8.22 26.46
CA ASP A 208 -0.28 9.45 25.85
C ASP A 208 -0.20 10.66 26.81
N ILE A 209 -0.54 10.47 28.08
CA ILE A 209 -0.42 11.55 29.09
C ILE A 209 1.05 11.84 29.38
N SER A 210 1.88 10.79 29.60
CA SER A 210 3.30 10.97 29.90
C SER A 210 4.05 11.62 28.73
N THR A 211 3.80 11.15 27.49
CA THR A 211 4.40 11.73 26.28
C THR A 211 3.98 13.18 26.08
N THR A 212 2.68 13.48 26.26
CA THR A 212 2.17 14.87 26.22
C THR A 212 2.88 15.75 27.27
N ASN A 213 3.13 15.21 28.46
CA ASN A 213 3.85 15.92 29.52
C ASN A 213 5.33 16.15 29.13
N THR A 214 6.02 15.17 28.55
CA THR A 214 7.40 15.33 28.10
C THR A 214 7.52 16.42 27.04
N ILE A 215 6.57 16.49 26.08
CA ILE A 215 6.50 17.60 25.11
C ILE A 215 6.40 18.95 25.82
N GLY A 216 5.51 19.08 26.82
CA GLY A 216 5.36 20.30 27.60
C GLY A 216 6.66 20.68 28.31
N LEU A 217 7.34 19.70 28.92
CA LEU A 217 8.64 19.92 29.58
C LEU A 217 9.73 20.34 28.57
N CYS A 218 9.75 19.78 27.37
CA CYS A 218 10.67 20.19 26.32
C CYS A 218 10.45 21.64 25.90
N TYR A 219 9.21 22.05 25.65
CA TYR A 219 8.89 23.45 25.33
C TYR A 219 9.27 24.39 26.46
N GLN A 220 9.03 24.00 27.72
CA GLN A 220 9.44 24.78 28.90
C GLN A 220 10.96 24.97 28.96
N GLN A 221 11.76 23.93 28.68
CA GLN A 221 13.21 24.02 28.66
C GLN A 221 13.73 24.87 27.49
N LEU A 222 12.99 24.92 26.37
CA LEU A 222 13.28 25.80 25.24
C LEU A 222 12.83 27.26 25.46
N GLY A 223 12.23 27.59 26.62
CA GLY A 223 11.71 28.92 26.93
C GLY A 223 10.41 29.26 26.20
N MET A 224 9.76 28.29 25.57
CA MET A 224 8.49 28.46 24.84
C MET A 224 7.31 28.23 25.78
N THR A 225 7.10 29.20 26.70
CA THR A 225 6.17 29.07 27.82
C THR A 225 4.72 28.88 27.40
N ASP A 226 4.25 29.55 26.33
CA ASP A 226 2.88 29.39 25.81
C ASP A 226 2.61 27.96 25.32
N SER A 227 3.56 27.41 24.58
CA SER A 227 3.48 26.03 24.13
C SER A 227 3.52 25.03 25.29
N ALA A 228 4.40 25.27 26.27
CA ALA A 228 4.47 24.47 27.50
C ALA A 228 3.14 24.49 28.24
N GLU A 229 2.55 25.70 28.44
CA GLU A 229 1.25 25.89 29.09
C GLU A 229 0.13 25.09 28.38
N TYR A 230 0.08 25.16 27.05
CA TYR A 230 -0.88 24.38 26.23
C TYR A 230 -0.78 22.87 26.52
N TYR A 231 0.43 22.32 26.49
CA TYR A 231 0.62 20.89 26.71
C TYR A 231 0.34 20.48 28.16
N PHE A 232 0.72 21.28 29.17
CA PHE A 232 0.41 20.96 30.56
C PHE A 232 -1.09 21.03 30.86
N LYS A 233 -1.82 22.00 30.29
CA LYS A 233 -3.29 22.04 30.38
C LYS A 233 -3.91 20.78 29.73
N ARG A 234 -3.37 20.34 28.61
CA ARG A 234 -3.80 19.11 27.96
C ARG A 234 -3.55 17.88 28.84
N VAL A 235 -2.38 17.77 29.49
CA VAL A 235 -2.08 16.71 30.47
C VAL A 235 -3.14 16.67 31.57
N VAL A 236 -3.45 17.83 32.20
CA VAL A 236 -4.46 17.91 33.25
C VAL A 236 -5.84 17.49 32.76
N SER A 237 -6.22 17.89 31.54
CA SER A 237 -7.51 17.53 30.95
C SER A 237 -7.60 16.02 30.66
N MET A 238 -6.58 15.44 30.06
CA MET A 238 -6.51 14.00 29.74
C MET A 238 -6.50 13.15 31.03
N ALA A 239 -5.71 13.57 32.03
CA ALA A 239 -5.63 12.89 33.31
C ALA A 239 -6.98 12.89 34.05
N LYS A 240 -7.71 14.01 34.06
CA LYS A 240 -9.06 14.06 34.61
C LYS A 240 -10.04 13.15 33.88
N ALA A 241 -10.02 13.14 32.53
CA ALA A 241 -10.89 12.31 31.73
C ALA A 241 -10.66 10.80 31.99
N LYS A 242 -9.40 10.42 32.23
CA LYS A 242 -9.01 9.02 32.51
C LYS A 242 -9.00 8.67 33.99
N LYS A 243 -9.33 9.63 34.91
CA LYS A 243 -9.30 9.47 36.37
C LYS A 243 -7.91 9.13 36.92
N GLU A 244 -6.87 9.67 36.30
CA GLU A 244 -5.47 9.49 36.66
C GLU A 244 -5.02 10.61 37.62
N GLU A 245 -5.45 10.55 38.86
CA GLU A 245 -5.18 11.59 39.85
C GLU A 245 -3.69 11.96 40.01
N PRO A 246 -2.73 11.02 40.02
CA PRO A 246 -1.31 11.38 40.07
C PRO A 246 -0.90 12.32 38.92
N TRP A 247 -1.42 12.06 37.69
CA TRP A 247 -1.12 12.90 36.52
C TRP A 247 -1.82 14.26 36.55
N VAL A 248 -2.96 14.37 37.23
CA VAL A 248 -3.58 15.68 37.51
C VAL A 248 -2.65 16.53 38.38
N GLY A 249 -2.01 15.90 39.40
CA GLY A 249 -0.98 16.55 40.23
C GLY A 249 0.23 16.99 39.38
N ILE A 250 0.85 16.05 38.67
CA ILE A 250 2.03 16.30 37.82
C ILE A 250 1.78 17.44 36.82
N GLY A 251 0.68 17.35 36.05
CA GLY A 251 0.33 18.38 35.06
C GLY A 251 0.07 19.75 35.72
N SER A 252 -0.59 19.76 36.89
CA SER A 252 -0.81 20.99 37.66
C SER A 252 0.51 21.60 38.18
N GLY A 253 1.41 20.77 38.71
CA GLY A 253 2.73 21.19 39.17
C GLY A 253 3.60 21.77 38.06
N ASN A 254 3.64 21.10 36.90
CA ASN A 254 4.38 21.59 35.73
C ASN A 254 3.81 22.91 35.21
N LEU A 255 2.47 23.03 35.15
CA LEU A 255 1.80 24.29 34.81
C LEU A 255 2.12 25.38 35.85
N GLY A 256 2.07 25.06 37.16
CA GLY A 256 2.45 25.96 38.21
C GLY A 256 3.91 26.42 38.12
N TYR A 257 4.83 25.49 37.78
CA TYR A 257 6.22 25.84 37.56
C TYR A 257 6.44 26.70 36.30
N ASN A 258 5.67 26.47 35.24
CA ASN A 258 5.69 27.30 34.05
C ASN A 258 5.27 28.76 34.40
N LEU A 259 4.19 28.90 35.13
CA LEU A 259 3.74 30.23 35.64
C LEU A 259 4.76 30.89 36.58
N PHE A 260 5.47 30.10 37.40
CA PHE A 260 6.57 30.59 38.20
C PHE A 260 7.70 31.19 37.34
N LEU A 261 8.09 30.51 36.26
CA LEU A 261 9.09 31.01 35.30
C LEU A 261 8.65 32.30 34.62
N GLU A 262 7.35 32.47 34.38
CA GLU A 262 6.73 33.70 33.87
C GLU A 262 6.54 34.78 34.94
N LYS A 263 6.98 34.54 36.17
CA LYS A 263 6.80 35.43 37.33
C LYS A 263 5.34 35.68 37.73
N LYS A 264 4.41 34.83 37.30
CA LYS A 264 2.98 34.86 37.67
C LYS A 264 2.74 34.11 38.99
N TYR A 265 3.40 34.56 40.07
CA TYR A 265 3.53 33.81 41.32
C TYR A 265 2.19 33.52 41.99
N THR A 266 1.25 34.49 42.01
CA THR A 266 -0.09 34.32 42.60
C THR A 266 -0.85 33.13 41.95
N ALA A 267 -0.76 32.98 40.63
CA ALA A 267 -1.39 31.88 39.91
C ALA A 267 -0.62 30.57 40.07
N ALA A 268 0.70 30.62 40.25
CA ALA A 268 1.56 29.45 40.38
C ALA A 268 1.34 28.72 41.72
N VAL A 269 1.21 29.46 42.83
CA VAL A 269 1.15 28.90 44.19
C VAL A 269 0.09 27.80 44.36
N PRO A 270 -1.19 27.98 44.00
CA PRO A 270 -2.21 26.96 44.25
C PRO A 270 -1.95 25.69 43.42
N LEU A 271 -1.37 25.81 42.23
CA LEU A 271 -1.06 24.67 41.37
C LEU A 271 0.14 23.87 41.86
N LEU A 272 1.20 24.58 42.32
CA LEU A 272 2.37 23.95 42.93
C LEU A 272 2.01 23.26 44.26
N GLN A 273 1.15 23.89 45.08
CA GLN A 273 0.68 23.29 46.34
C GLN A 273 -0.12 22.00 46.06
N LYS A 274 -1.03 22.04 45.08
CA LYS A 274 -1.79 20.86 44.66
C LYS A 274 -0.91 19.68 44.25
N ASP A 275 0.18 19.96 43.54
CA ASP A 275 1.15 18.92 43.16
C ASP A 275 1.90 18.36 44.36
N VAL A 276 2.32 19.24 45.29
CA VAL A 276 2.97 18.80 46.55
C VAL A 276 2.03 17.88 47.33
N ASP A 277 0.77 18.30 47.54
CA ASP A 277 -0.21 17.53 48.29
C ASP A 277 -0.49 16.15 47.68
N GLN A 278 -0.66 16.11 46.36
CA GLN A 278 -0.85 14.86 45.63
C GLN A 278 0.41 13.97 45.67
N ALA A 279 1.57 14.55 45.44
CA ALA A 279 2.83 13.81 45.45
C ALA A 279 3.17 13.22 46.82
N VAL A 280 2.84 13.94 47.92
CA VAL A 280 2.97 13.44 49.29
C VAL A 280 2.01 12.27 49.53
N LYS A 281 0.76 12.36 49.09
CA LYS A 281 -0.23 11.29 49.21
C LYS A 281 0.25 10.00 48.49
N GLU A 282 0.88 10.15 47.33
CA GLU A 282 1.45 9.07 46.57
C GLU A 282 2.86 8.64 47.02
N THR A 283 3.37 9.22 48.11
CA THR A 283 4.75 9.03 48.60
C THR A 283 5.84 9.35 47.55
N ASP A 284 5.52 10.24 46.59
CA ASP A 284 6.47 10.74 45.59
C ASP A 284 7.29 11.92 46.14
N TRP A 285 8.26 11.59 46.97
CA TRP A 285 9.14 12.59 47.57
C TRP A 285 9.94 13.39 46.54
N GLY A 286 10.28 12.75 45.38
CA GLY A 286 10.95 13.43 44.29
C GLY A 286 10.08 14.51 43.66
N LEU A 287 8.85 14.21 43.30
CA LEU A 287 7.91 15.15 42.68
C LEU A 287 7.57 16.24 43.69
N ALA A 288 7.19 15.87 44.91
CA ALA A 288 6.88 16.83 45.98
C ALA A 288 8.01 17.86 46.20
N SER A 289 9.28 17.42 46.20
CA SER A 289 10.43 18.31 46.36
C SER A 289 10.54 19.32 45.21
N GLY A 290 10.17 18.94 43.99
CA GLY A 290 10.26 19.79 42.79
C GLY A 290 9.38 21.04 42.89
N SER A 291 8.11 20.85 43.19
CA SER A 291 7.13 21.94 43.35
C SER A 291 7.36 22.74 44.65
N LEU A 292 7.78 22.06 45.72
CA LEU A 292 8.09 22.71 46.97
C LEU A 292 9.31 23.66 46.86
N MET A 293 10.30 23.37 46.03
CA MET A 293 11.42 24.28 45.71
C MET A 293 10.92 25.61 45.12
N ALA A 294 9.99 25.54 44.16
CA ALA A 294 9.42 26.74 43.57
C ALA A 294 8.60 27.55 44.58
N LEU A 295 7.83 26.88 45.44
CA LEU A 295 7.12 27.53 46.56
C LEU A 295 8.08 28.20 47.52
N ALA A 296 9.20 27.57 47.86
CA ALA A 296 10.23 28.15 48.74
C ALA A 296 10.86 29.41 48.12
N ASP A 297 11.17 29.37 46.81
CA ASP A 297 11.71 30.54 46.12
C ASP A 297 10.68 31.69 46.05
N ILE A 298 9.38 31.39 45.82
CA ILE A 298 8.30 32.37 45.90
C ILE A 298 8.20 32.98 47.32
N SER A 299 8.30 32.15 48.37
CA SER A 299 8.27 32.64 49.74
C SER A 299 9.45 33.58 50.06
N ILE A 300 10.63 33.28 49.54
CA ILE A 300 11.80 34.17 49.63
C ILE A 300 11.52 35.50 48.91
N LEU A 301 11.00 35.45 47.69
CA LEU A 301 10.69 36.64 46.89
C LEU A 301 9.64 37.53 47.55
N ASN A 302 8.70 36.95 48.30
CA ASN A 302 7.67 37.66 49.04
C ASN A 302 8.16 38.14 50.44
N GLY A 303 9.41 37.84 50.83
CA GLY A 303 9.95 38.22 52.14
C GLY A 303 9.51 37.32 53.30
N ASP A 304 8.72 36.26 53.06
CA ASP A 304 8.29 35.31 54.10
C ASP A 304 9.39 34.28 54.38
N LEU A 305 10.46 34.73 55.05
CA LEU A 305 11.62 33.90 55.33
C LEU A 305 11.32 32.75 56.30
N ASN A 306 10.33 32.89 57.20
CA ASN A 306 9.92 31.82 58.11
C ASN A 306 9.34 30.63 57.29
N LYS A 307 8.39 30.90 56.41
CA LYS A 307 7.79 29.90 55.52
C LYS A 307 8.82 29.31 54.59
N ALA A 308 9.69 30.14 54.00
CA ALA A 308 10.77 29.69 53.13
C ALA A 308 11.70 28.70 53.84
N GLY A 309 12.10 28.98 55.08
CA GLY A 309 12.94 28.09 55.88
C GLY A 309 12.30 26.72 56.13
N GLN A 310 11.02 26.69 56.47
CA GLN A 310 10.25 25.43 56.63
C GLN A 310 10.18 24.62 55.32
N GLN A 311 9.88 25.31 54.22
CA GLN A 311 9.79 24.68 52.90
C GLN A 311 11.15 24.14 52.45
N ILE A 312 12.26 24.84 52.66
CA ILE A 312 13.62 24.41 52.37
C ILE A 312 14.00 23.16 53.17
N ALA A 313 13.70 23.16 54.49
CA ALA A 313 13.97 22.02 55.35
C ALA A 313 13.21 20.77 54.87
N LEU A 314 11.95 20.91 54.50
CA LEU A 314 11.12 19.85 53.96
C LEU A 314 11.58 19.39 52.58
N CYS A 315 11.96 20.32 51.69
CA CYS A 315 12.59 19.98 50.40
C CYS A 315 13.82 19.10 50.58
N ARG A 316 14.72 19.47 51.48
CA ARG A 316 15.94 18.70 51.78
C ARG A 316 15.62 17.28 52.24
N GLN A 317 14.61 17.14 53.13
CA GLN A 317 14.14 15.86 53.61
C GLN A 317 13.58 15.00 52.42
N TYR A 318 12.76 15.60 51.57
CA TYR A 318 12.17 14.90 50.43
C TYR A 318 13.20 14.51 49.36
N VAL A 319 14.17 15.36 49.04
CA VAL A 319 15.28 15.01 48.15
C VAL A 319 16.07 13.81 48.67
N ASN A 320 16.39 13.81 49.99
CA ASN A 320 17.11 12.69 50.62
C ASN A 320 16.28 11.39 50.58
N ARG A 321 14.97 11.44 50.91
CA ARG A 321 14.08 10.27 50.84
C ARG A 321 13.89 9.72 49.42
N SER A 322 13.86 10.60 48.42
CA SER A 322 13.71 10.20 47.05
C SER A 322 14.97 9.54 46.45
N GLY A 323 16.15 9.75 47.06
CA GLY A 323 17.46 9.36 46.47
C GLY A 323 17.80 10.14 45.19
N GLN A 324 17.03 11.15 44.81
CA GLN A 324 17.23 11.92 43.57
C GLN A 324 18.20 13.10 43.82
N TYR A 325 19.43 12.80 44.18
CA TYR A 325 20.43 13.80 44.55
C TYR A 325 20.71 14.88 43.48
N LYS A 326 20.39 14.60 42.20
CA LYS A 326 20.44 15.61 41.12
C LYS A 326 19.57 16.84 41.46
N ARG A 327 18.53 16.70 42.25
CA ARG A 327 17.63 17.82 42.65
C ARG A 327 18.31 18.86 43.53
N PHE A 328 19.44 18.52 44.21
CA PHE A 328 20.24 19.49 44.92
C PHE A 328 20.81 20.58 44.02
N GLN A 329 20.98 20.32 42.70
CA GLN A 329 21.36 21.36 41.74
C GLN A 329 20.40 22.58 41.79
N ARG A 330 19.12 22.32 41.98
CA ARG A 330 18.09 23.40 42.10
C ARG A 330 17.89 23.87 43.53
N LEU A 331 18.06 23.01 44.50
CA LEU A 331 17.84 23.35 45.92
C LEU A 331 18.97 24.22 46.50
N TYR A 332 20.24 23.93 46.18
CA TYR A 332 21.37 24.67 46.74
C TYR A 332 21.37 26.18 46.41
N PRO A 333 21.06 26.64 45.21
CA PRO A 333 20.91 28.06 44.92
C PRO A 333 19.82 28.72 45.76
N ILE A 334 18.69 28.03 46.00
CA ILE A 334 17.58 28.53 46.84
C ILE A 334 18.05 28.64 48.32
N MET A 335 18.78 27.62 48.81
CA MET A 335 19.37 27.63 50.15
C MET A 335 20.40 28.74 50.29
N SER A 336 21.29 28.93 49.31
CA SER A 336 22.28 30.01 49.33
C SER A 336 21.60 31.39 49.44
N LYS A 337 20.56 31.64 48.60
CA LYS A 337 19.78 32.88 48.64
C LYS A 337 19.09 33.08 49.98
N TYR A 338 18.48 32.05 50.54
CA TYR A 338 17.83 32.08 51.85
C TYR A 338 18.82 32.43 52.96
N TYR A 339 20.00 31.76 53.03
CA TYR A 339 20.99 32.01 54.05
C TYR A 339 21.64 33.41 53.93
N ALA A 340 21.78 33.92 52.70
CA ALA A 340 22.23 35.31 52.51
C ALA A 340 21.23 36.32 53.08
N LEU A 341 19.93 36.12 52.90
CA LEU A 341 18.89 36.99 53.42
C LEU A 341 18.66 36.85 54.92
N THR A 342 19.04 35.73 55.53
CA THR A 342 18.96 35.50 56.99
C THR A 342 20.27 35.83 57.73
N SER A 343 21.16 36.59 57.08
CA SER A 343 22.44 37.04 57.67
C SER A 343 23.39 35.89 58.07
N GLN A 344 23.41 34.80 57.29
CA GLN A 344 24.28 33.64 57.48
C GLN A 344 25.23 33.46 56.29
N PRO A 345 26.20 34.39 56.07
CA PRO A 345 26.97 34.44 54.83
C PRO A 345 27.86 33.22 54.60
N LEU A 346 28.36 32.58 55.64
CA LEU A 346 29.16 31.37 55.55
C LEU A 346 28.36 30.17 54.99
N LEU A 347 27.11 30.03 55.41
CA LEU A 347 26.22 29.00 54.88
C LEU A 347 25.79 29.33 53.44
N ALA A 348 25.55 30.60 53.14
CA ALA A 348 25.23 31.05 51.80
C ALA A 348 26.37 30.70 50.83
N ALA A 349 27.63 30.99 51.16
CA ALA A 349 28.80 30.64 50.38
C ALA A 349 28.93 29.12 50.20
N LYS A 350 28.80 28.36 51.30
CA LYS A 350 28.88 26.87 51.25
C LYS A 350 27.87 26.27 50.27
N TYR A 351 26.62 26.74 50.25
CA TYR A 351 25.61 26.20 49.34
C TYR A 351 25.79 26.68 47.90
N LEU A 352 26.37 27.87 47.70
CA LEU A 352 26.75 28.35 46.40
C LEU A 352 27.83 27.44 45.78
N ASP A 353 28.91 27.16 46.54
CA ASP A 353 29.96 26.25 46.11
C ASP A 353 29.43 24.84 45.83
N SER A 354 28.55 24.34 46.69
CA SER A 354 27.87 23.07 46.49
C SER A 354 27.06 23.03 45.19
N SER A 355 26.40 24.13 44.84
CA SER A 355 25.62 24.29 43.61
C SER A 355 26.54 24.19 42.36
N ILE A 356 27.68 24.91 42.40
CA ILE A 356 28.68 24.90 41.34
C ILE A 356 29.24 23.50 41.17
N PHE A 357 29.66 22.84 42.26
CA PHE A 357 30.18 21.49 42.22
C PHE A 357 29.21 20.46 41.61
N VAL A 358 27.93 20.49 41.99
CA VAL A 358 26.90 19.61 41.46
C VAL A 358 26.67 19.89 39.98
N LYS A 359 26.64 21.16 39.57
CA LYS A 359 26.50 21.55 38.16
C LYS A 359 27.65 21.03 37.31
N ASP A 360 28.88 21.21 37.76
CA ASP A 360 30.09 20.78 37.04
C ASP A 360 30.20 19.25 36.98
N SER A 361 29.81 18.56 38.04
CA SER A 361 29.77 17.09 38.07
C SER A 361 28.77 16.53 37.07
N LEU A 362 27.61 17.21 36.91
CA LEU A 362 26.61 16.82 35.91
C LEU A 362 27.05 17.15 34.48
N ASN A 363 27.65 18.33 34.28
CA ASN A 363 28.18 18.73 32.97
C ASN A 363 29.28 17.78 32.47
N ARG A 364 30.16 17.33 33.39
CA ARG A 364 31.16 16.31 33.04
C ARG A 364 30.55 14.96 32.67
N LYS A 365 29.47 14.58 33.32
CA LYS A 365 28.76 13.31 33.03
C LYS A 365 28.00 13.33 31.70
N PHE A 366 27.52 14.49 31.31
CA PHE A 366 26.78 14.72 30.08
C PHE A 366 27.58 15.63 29.15
N SER A 367 28.88 15.31 28.92
CA SER A 367 29.71 16.18 28.12
C SER A 367 29.04 16.45 26.77
N ALA A 368 28.82 17.72 26.49
CA ALA A 368 28.22 18.19 25.23
C ALA A 368 28.93 17.63 24.00
N LEU A 369 30.21 17.30 24.16
CA LEU A 369 31.04 16.71 23.11
C LEU A 369 30.61 15.27 22.75
N GLN A 370 30.26 14.42 23.73
CA GLN A 370 29.78 13.07 23.46
C GLN A 370 28.41 13.09 22.78
N MET A 371 27.54 14.01 23.19
CA MET A 371 26.25 14.20 22.53
C MET A 371 26.40 14.76 21.11
N MET A 372 27.29 15.73 20.92
CA MET A 372 27.52 16.29 19.59
C MET A 372 28.06 15.22 18.62
N ARG A 373 28.96 14.34 19.09
CA ARG A 373 29.45 13.20 18.30
C ARG A 373 28.37 12.17 18.02
N ALA A 374 27.55 11.84 19.02
CA ALA A 374 26.42 10.95 18.85
C ALA A 374 25.39 11.52 17.86
N SER A 375 25.05 12.82 18.00
CA SER A 375 24.16 13.50 17.05
C SER A 375 24.73 13.54 15.63
N GLN A 376 26.02 13.90 15.48
CA GLN A 376 26.66 13.90 14.15
C GLN A 376 26.70 12.50 13.52
N LYS A 377 26.90 11.46 14.31
CA LYS A 377 26.91 10.08 13.81
C LYS A 377 25.49 9.64 13.40
N ILE A 378 24.48 9.99 14.19
CA ILE A 378 23.06 9.75 13.86
C ILE A 378 22.70 10.47 12.57
N ASP A 379 23.08 11.75 12.42
CA ASP A 379 22.81 12.52 11.21
C ASP A 379 23.53 11.91 9.99
N LEU A 380 24.75 11.41 10.17
CA LEU A 380 25.50 10.72 9.12
C LEU A 380 24.83 9.40 8.71
N GLU A 381 24.39 8.60 9.68
CA GLU A 381 23.67 7.34 9.42
C GLU A 381 22.30 7.62 8.76
N ARG A 382 21.58 8.65 9.23
CA ARG A 382 20.32 9.10 8.62
C ARG A 382 20.53 9.50 7.16
N ASN A 383 21.54 10.33 6.90
CA ASN A 383 21.84 10.76 5.52
C ASN A 383 22.25 9.58 4.63
N ARG A 384 23.02 8.61 5.16
CA ARG A 384 23.36 7.38 4.44
C ARG A 384 22.14 6.53 4.13
N ALA A 385 21.24 6.36 5.10
CA ALA A 385 20.01 5.60 4.91
C ALA A 385 19.10 6.30 3.87
N GLU A 386 18.97 7.63 3.94
CA GLU A 386 18.20 8.42 2.97
C GLU A 386 18.78 8.34 1.56
N ILE A 387 20.11 8.44 1.43
CA ILE A 387 20.79 8.25 0.14
C ILE A 387 20.57 6.84 -0.40
N ALA A 388 20.67 5.81 0.46
CA ALA A 388 20.42 4.43 0.05
C ALA A 388 18.97 4.21 -0.40
N ASP A 389 18.00 4.81 0.29
CA ASP A 389 16.57 4.77 -0.08
C ASP A 389 16.32 5.46 -1.44
N ILE A 390 16.87 6.66 -1.63
CA ILE A 390 16.80 7.39 -2.90
C ILE A 390 17.45 6.59 -4.03
N GLN A 391 18.61 5.96 -3.78
CA GLN A 391 19.28 5.10 -4.77
C GLN A 391 18.44 3.88 -5.12
N SER A 392 17.83 3.24 -4.12
CA SER A 392 16.92 2.11 -4.32
C SER A 392 15.71 2.49 -5.14
N GLN A 393 15.04 3.59 -4.81
CA GLN A 393 13.90 4.14 -5.57
C GLN A 393 14.29 4.47 -7.01
N LYS A 394 15.46 5.08 -7.21
CA LYS A 394 15.99 5.38 -8.54
C LYS A 394 16.24 4.10 -9.35
N THR A 395 16.78 3.07 -8.71
CA THR A 395 17.02 1.77 -9.35
C THR A 395 15.71 1.10 -9.76
N ILE A 396 14.71 1.10 -8.89
CA ILE A 396 13.36 0.58 -9.19
C ILE A 396 12.74 1.37 -10.35
N SER A 397 12.74 2.70 -10.28
CA SER A 397 12.20 3.56 -11.34
C SER A 397 12.91 3.37 -12.69
N THR A 398 14.24 3.18 -12.71
CA THR A 398 14.96 2.88 -13.94
C THR A 398 14.59 1.51 -14.49
N LEU A 399 14.45 0.50 -13.63
CA LEU A 399 14.03 -0.84 -14.03
C LEU A 399 12.61 -0.85 -14.60
N GLU A 400 11.68 -0.15 -13.97
CA GLU A 400 10.30 0.04 -14.47
C GLU A 400 10.28 0.73 -15.84
N ARG A 401 11.04 1.80 -16.00
CA ARG A 401 11.17 2.50 -17.28
C ARG A 401 11.74 1.58 -18.37
N ASP A 402 12.79 0.84 -18.06
CA ASP A 402 13.47 -0.02 -19.04
C ASP A 402 12.60 -1.24 -19.41
N THR A 403 11.82 -1.77 -18.47
CA THR A 403 10.81 -2.82 -18.76
C THR A 403 9.68 -2.29 -19.63
N LEU A 404 9.16 -1.07 -19.36
CA LEU A 404 8.14 -0.44 -20.19
C LEU A 404 8.66 -0.16 -21.62
N LEU A 405 9.90 0.30 -21.77
CA LEU A 405 10.54 0.48 -23.06
C LEU A 405 10.69 -0.85 -23.82
N GLY A 406 11.09 -1.92 -23.12
CA GLY A 406 11.15 -3.26 -23.69
C GLY A 406 9.80 -3.75 -24.21
N ILE A 407 8.74 -3.58 -23.42
CA ILE A 407 7.36 -3.92 -23.83
C ILE A 407 6.94 -3.08 -25.05
N LEU A 408 7.23 -1.78 -25.06
CA LEU A 408 6.89 -0.90 -26.17
C LEU A 408 7.59 -1.34 -27.47
N ILE A 409 8.87 -1.73 -27.39
CA ILE A 409 9.63 -2.25 -28.55
C ILE A 409 9.01 -3.56 -29.06
N LEU A 410 8.64 -4.47 -28.16
CA LEU A 410 7.99 -5.73 -28.53
C LEU A 410 6.62 -5.51 -29.20
N VAL A 411 5.79 -4.60 -28.63
CA VAL A 411 4.48 -4.27 -29.20
C VAL A 411 4.63 -3.61 -30.57
N THR A 412 5.56 -2.67 -30.72
CA THR A 412 5.81 -2.04 -32.02
C THR A 412 6.35 -3.03 -33.04
N GLY A 413 7.26 -3.92 -32.65
CA GLY A 413 7.75 -5.00 -33.49
C GLY A 413 6.63 -5.94 -33.95
N ALA A 414 5.78 -6.39 -33.03
CA ALA A 414 4.62 -7.22 -33.33
C ALA A 414 3.64 -6.52 -34.28
N THR A 415 3.38 -5.23 -34.05
CA THR A 415 2.47 -4.42 -34.89
C THR A 415 3.01 -4.32 -36.33
N VAL A 416 4.31 -4.08 -36.48
CA VAL A 416 4.97 -4.03 -37.80
C VAL A 416 4.89 -5.39 -38.50
N LEU A 417 5.10 -6.49 -37.78
CA LEU A 417 4.99 -7.84 -38.35
C LEU A 417 3.56 -8.15 -38.81
N ILE A 418 2.56 -7.82 -38.00
CA ILE A 418 1.14 -7.98 -38.34
C ILE A 418 0.79 -7.13 -39.58
N TYR A 419 1.25 -5.87 -39.59
CA TYR A 419 1.01 -4.98 -40.73
C TYR A 419 1.63 -5.51 -42.01
N ARG A 420 2.88 -6.03 -41.96
CA ARG A 420 3.55 -6.64 -43.11
C ARG A 420 2.79 -7.87 -43.60
N GLU A 421 2.33 -8.72 -42.70
CA GLU A 421 1.55 -9.91 -43.05
C GLU A 421 0.20 -9.56 -43.67
N GLN A 422 -0.52 -8.58 -43.11
CA GLN A 422 -1.77 -8.07 -43.68
C GLN A 422 -1.56 -7.48 -45.08
N ARG A 423 -0.50 -6.71 -45.27
CA ARG A 423 -0.17 -6.13 -46.56
C ARG A 423 0.17 -7.18 -47.60
N LYS A 424 0.87 -8.25 -47.19
CA LYS A 424 1.15 -9.41 -48.05
C LYS A 424 -0.13 -10.14 -48.48
N ARG A 425 -1.03 -10.39 -47.54
CA ARG A 425 -2.34 -11.01 -47.81
C ARG A 425 -3.20 -10.15 -48.74
N ALA A 426 -3.24 -8.85 -48.52
CA ALA A 426 -3.97 -7.91 -49.37
C ALA A 426 -3.44 -7.92 -50.82
N ARG A 427 -2.10 -7.97 -51.03
CA ARG A 427 -1.50 -8.09 -52.36
C ARG A 427 -1.90 -9.39 -53.04
N LEU A 428 -1.79 -10.53 -52.35
CA LEU A 428 -2.18 -11.83 -52.87
C LEU A 428 -3.68 -11.88 -53.25
N GLN A 429 -4.54 -11.28 -52.42
CA GLN A 429 -5.97 -11.17 -52.74
C GLN A 429 -6.20 -10.31 -53.98
N GLN A 430 -5.50 -9.20 -54.12
CA GLN A 430 -5.62 -8.31 -55.29
C GLN A 430 -5.15 -9.02 -56.58
N GLU A 431 -4.04 -9.79 -56.53
CA GLU A 431 -3.55 -10.59 -57.64
C GLU A 431 -4.59 -11.66 -58.05
N MET A 432 -5.21 -12.35 -57.08
CA MET A 432 -6.27 -13.33 -57.36
C MET A 432 -7.50 -12.67 -58.00
N ILE A 433 -7.92 -11.50 -57.54
CA ILE A 433 -9.05 -10.75 -58.11
C ILE A 433 -8.75 -10.35 -59.56
N VAL A 434 -7.55 -9.83 -59.82
CA VAL A 434 -7.14 -9.44 -61.18
C VAL A 434 -7.13 -10.67 -62.13
N LYS A 435 -6.59 -11.79 -61.66
CA LYS A 435 -6.58 -13.04 -62.45
C LYS A 435 -7.98 -13.56 -62.74
N ALA A 436 -8.85 -13.60 -61.69
CA ALA A 436 -10.25 -14.04 -61.87
C ALA A 436 -11.03 -13.11 -62.80
N ARG A 437 -10.74 -11.80 -62.78
CA ARG A 437 -11.36 -10.84 -63.71
C ARG A 437 -10.93 -11.04 -65.15
N GLY A 438 -9.64 -11.32 -65.37
CA GLY A 438 -9.11 -11.66 -66.71
C GLY A 438 -9.73 -12.94 -67.27
N GLU A 439 -9.85 -14.00 -66.46
CA GLU A 439 -10.48 -15.26 -66.85
C GLU A 439 -11.97 -15.10 -67.19
N LEU A 440 -12.69 -14.24 -66.47
CA LEU A 440 -14.08 -13.93 -66.74
C LEU A 440 -14.27 -13.12 -68.05
N GLU A 441 -13.39 -12.14 -68.28
CA GLU A 441 -13.42 -11.31 -69.52
C GLU A 441 -13.13 -12.16 -70.74
N ASP A 442 -12.17 -13.07 -70.64
CA ASP A 442 -11.83 -13.99 -71.72
C ASP A 442 -12.98 -14.99 -72.00
N ALA A 443 -13.60 -15.53 -70.95
CA ALA A 443 -14.78 -16.39 -71.09
C ALA A 443 -15.97 -15.68 -71.76
N THR A 444 -16.16 -14.38 -71.37
CA THR A 444 -17.24 -13.54 -71.94
C THR A 444 -17.01 -13.32 -73.43
N LYS A 445 -15.79 -13.02 -73.82
CA LYS A 445 -15.41 -12.85 -75.24
C LYS A 445 -15.63 -14.16 -76.06
N GLN A 446 -15.15 -15.31 -75.54
CA GLN A 446 -15.36 -16.57 -76.15
C GLN A 446 -16.83 -16.94 -76.35
N LEU A 447 -17.66 -16.63 -75.35
CA LEU A 447 -19.11 -16.84 -75.44
C LEU A 447 -19.78 -15.97 -76.53
N HIS A 448 -19.37 -14.69 -76.59
CA HIS A 448 -19.87 -13.77 -77.64
C HIS A 448 -19.45 -14.18 -79.06
N ASP A 449 -18.16 -14.51 -79.23
CA ASP A 449 -17.63 -14.97 -80.53
C ASP A 449 -18.29 -16.28 -81.01
N PHE A 450 -18.51 -17.23 -80.09
CA PHE A 450 -19.25 -18.47 -80.40
C PHE A 450 -20.68 -18.19 -80.87
N ALA A 451 -21.43 -17.31 -80.10
CA ALA A 451 -22.80 -16.94 -80.48
C ALA A 451 -22.85 -16.29 -81.90
N LYS A 452 -21.88 -15.39 -82.18
CA LYS A 452 -21.79 -14.69 -83.46
C LYS A 452 -21.47 -15.65 -84.60
N ASN A 453 -20.52 -16.56 -84.43
CA ASN A 453 -20.14 -17.51 -85.42
C ASN A 453 -21.32 -18.43 -85.83
N ILE A 454 -22.11 -18.86 -84.86
CA ILE A 454 -23.31 -19.69 -85.18
C ILE A 454 -24.38 -18.86 -85.92
N ALA A 455 -24.59 -17.62 -85.49
CA ALA A 455 -25.53 -16.74 -86.16
C ALA A 455 -25.15 -16.49 -87.64
N GLU A 456 -23.86 -16.17 -87.89
CA GLU A 456 -23.33 -15.97 -89.25
C GLU A 456 -23.40 -17.20 -90.10
N LYS A 457 -23.06 -18.39 -89.56
CA LYS A 457 -23.22 -19.69 -90.30
C LYS A 457 -24.67 -19.91 -90.74
N ASN A 458 -25.60 -19.70 -89.85
CA ASN A 458 -27.04 -19.92 -90.14
C ASN A 458 -27.61 -18.88 -91.12
N GLU A 459 -27.12 -17.64 -91.07
CA GLU A 459 -27.49 -16.60 -92.03
C GLU A 459 -26.97 -17.00 -93.44
N MET A 460 -25.75 -17.51 -93.51
CA MET A 460 -25.16 -18.01 -94.77
C MET A 460 -26.00 -19.15 -95.37
N ILE A 461 -26.50 -20.06 -94.53
CA ILE A 461 -27.36 -21.19 -94.98
C ILE A 461 -28.70 -20.65 -95.47
N GLN A 462 -29.33 -19.72 -94.80
CA GLN A 462 -30.57 -19.12 -95.33
C GLN A 462 -30.37 -18.43 -96.67
N LEU A 463 -29.24 -17.77 -96.84
CA LEU A 463 -28.90 -17.16 -98.12
C LEU A 463 -28.68 -18.22 -99.27
N LEU A 464 -28.03 -19.35 -98.92
CA LEU A 464 -27.84 -20.47 -99.82
C LEU A 464 -29.15 -21.16 -100.16
N GLU A 465 -30.12 -21.30 -99.26
CA GLU A 465 -31.48 -21.78 -99.44
C GLU A 465 -32.29 -20.94 -100.46
N LEU A 466 -32.07 -19.66 -100.46
CA LEU A 466 -32.76 -18.71 -101.32
C LEU A 466 -32.19 -18.70 -102.77
N GLN A 467 -30.97 -19.25 -102.97
CA GLN A 467 -30.25 -19.26 -104.25
C GLN A 467 -30.26 -20.62 -105.00
N THR A 468 -30.81 -21.65 -104.36
CA THR A 468 -30.69 -23.03 -104.94
C THR A 468 -31.99 -23.45 -105.62
N ASP A 469 -31.95 -23.54 -106.90
CA ASP A 469 -33.03 -24.09 -107.78
C ASP A 469 -33.03 -25.61 -107.75
N GLY A 470 -34.04 -26.19 -107.31
CA GLY A 470 -34.66 -27.54 -107.52
C GLY A 470 -33.88 -28.83 -107.34
N ASN A 471 -32.57 -28.91 -107.53
CA ASN A 471 -31.89 -30.21 -107.66
C ASN A 471 -30.89 -30.58 -106.55
N ASP A 472 -30.64 -29.68 -105.54
CA ASP A 472 -29.63 -29.97 -104.51
C ASP A 472 -30.23 -29.87 -103.04
N ARG A 473 -31.52 -30.23 -102.93
CA ARG A 473 -32.21 -30.24 -101.64
C ARG A 473 -31.57 -31.14 -100.59
N ASP A 474 -30.88 -32.19 -101.03
CA ASP A 474 -30.21 -33.16 -100.16
C ASP A 474 -28.91 -32.58 -99.52
N ALA A 475 -28.18 -31.76 -100.30
CA ALA A 475 -27.01 -31.07 -99.81
C ALA A 475 -27.37 -29.92 -98.81
N VAL A 476 -28.42 -29.15 -99.12
CA VAL A 476 -28.94 -28.13 -98.27
C VAL A 476 -29.52 -28.71 -96.96
N TRP A 477 -30.23 -29.86 -97.09
CA TRP A 477 -30.77 -30.57 -95.92
C TRP A 477 -29.66 -31.15 -95.05
N LYS A 478 -28.56 -31.65 -95.58
CA LYS A 478 -27.35 -32.09 -94.87
C LYS A 478 -26.65 -30.91 -94.22
N LEU A 479 -26.58 -29.75 -94.85
CA LEU A 479 -26.03 -28.54 -94.32
C LEU A 479 -26.94 -27.98 -93.19
N GLN A 480 -28.26 -28.03 -93.29
CA GLN A 480 -29.20 -27.69 -92.26
C GLN A 480 -29.07 -28.55 -90.99
N GLN A 481 -28.89 -29.89 -91.22
CA GLN A 481 -28.62 -30.82 -90.11
C GLN A 481 -27.28 -30.56 -89.40
N SER A 482 -26.29 -30.02 -90.11
CA SER A 482 -24.97 -29.74 -89.57
C SER A 482 -24.86 -28.36 -88.90
N THR A 483 -25.88 -27.53 -89.02
CA THR A 483 -25.81 -26.13 -88.67
C THR A 483 -26.81 -25.69 -87.55
N ILE A 484 -27.75 -26.55 -87.22
CA ILE A 484 -28.59 -26.34 -86.00
C ILE A 484 -27.69 -26.64 -84.82
N LEU A 485 -27.80 -25.80 -83.80
CA LEU A 485 -27.10 -25.94 -82.50
C LEU A 485 -27.21 -27.42 -82.06
N THR A 486 -26.18 -28.21 -82.33
CA THR A 486 -26.14 -29.64 -81.98
C THR A 486 -26.13 -29.78 -80.45
N ASP A 487 -26.41 -30.95 -79.92
CA ASP A 487 -26.30 -31.18 -78.48
C ASP A 487 -24.85 -31.03 -77.99
N GLU A 488 -23.86 -31.22 -78.82
CA GLU A 488 -22.45 -30.92 -78.50
C GLU A 488 -22.18 -29.43 -78.48
N ASP A 489 -22.67 -28.69 -79.49
CA ASP A 489 -22.59 -27.21 -79.49
C ASP A 489 -23.32 -26.61 -78.30
N TRP A 490 -24.45 -27.15 -77.90
CA TRP A 490 -25.20 -26.73 -76.75
C TRP A 490 -24.41 -27.06 -75.46
N ALA A 491 -23.79 -28.21 -75.39
CA ALA A 491 -22.98 -28.54 -74.18
C ALA A 491 -21.78 -27.59 -74.03
N TYR A 492 -21.11 -27.26 -75.16
CA TYR A 492 -20.02 -26.28 -75.17
C TYR A 492 -20.50 -24.88 -74.81
N PHE A 493 -21.56 -24.43 -75.44
CA PHE A 493 -22.21 -23.17 -75.14
C PHE A 493 -22.58 -23.09 -73.64
N LYS A 494 -23.23 -24.11 -73.09
CA LYS A 494 -23.60 -24.22 -71.71
C LYS A 494 -22.39 -24.09 -70.77
N GLY A 495 -21.28 -24.73 -71.14
CA GLY A 495 -20.04 -24.62 -70.34
C GLY A 495 -19.46 -23.22 -70.30
N LEU A 496 -19.45 -22.48 -71.39
CA LEU A 496 -19.03 -21.08 -71.47
C LEU A 496 -20.05 -20.19 -70.80
N PHE A 497 -21.33 -20.41 -71.01
CA PHE A 497 -22.40 -19.64 -70.42
C PHE A 497 -22.40 -19.71 -68.86
N GLU A 498 -22.22 -20.92 -68.34
CA GLU A 498 -22.12 -21.09 -66.87
C GLU A 498 -20.86 -20.43 -66.27
N LYS A 499 -19.76 -20.34 -66.98
CA LYS A 499 -18.57 -19.58 -66.54
C LYS A 499 -18.83 -18.10 -66.41
N VAL A 500 -19.66 -17.54 -67.33
CA VAL A 500 -19.98 -16.11 -67.34
C VAL A 500 -21.20 -15.79 -66.43
N HIS A 501 -22.20 -16.64 -66.44
CA HIS A 501 -23.45 -16.50 -65.72
C HIS A 501 -23.63 -17.62 -64.68
N ASN A 502 -22.70 -17.74 -63.77
CA ASN A 502 -22.61 -18.84 -62.80
C ASN A 502 -23.96 -19.14 -62.12
N GLY A 503 -24.41 -20.40 -62.23
CA GLY A 503 -25.63 -20.89 -61.60
C GLY A 503 -26.95 -20.41 -62.25
N TYR A 504 -26.90 -19.65 -63.35
CA TYR A 504 -28.10 -19.14 -64.01
C TYR A 504 -29.09 -20.23 -64.42
N LEU A 505 -28.60 -21.27 -65.08
CA LEU A 505 -29.47 -22.35 -65.54
C LEU A 505 -30.07 -23.15 -64.38
N GLN A 506 -29.35 -23.26 -63.29
CA GLN A 506 -29.91 -23.86 -62.08
C GLN A 506 -31.01 -22.99 -61.49
N ARG A 507 -30.74 -21.69 -61.28
CA ARG A 507 -31.76 -20.72 -60.77
C ARG A 507 -32.98 -20.65 -61.70
N LEU A 508 -32.76 -20.73 -63.02
CA LEU A 508 -33.83 -20.76 -64.01
C LEU A 508 -34.75 -21.97 -63.78
N LYS A 509 -34.19 -23.16 -63.57
CA LYS A 509 -34.98 -24.39 -63.33
C LYS A 509 -35.68 -24.37 -61.97
N GLU A 510 -35.05 -23.81 -60.97
CA GLU A 510 -35.65 -23.66 -59.62
C GLU A 510 -36.80 -22.68 -59.59
N LYS A 511 -36.63 -21.52 -60.24
CA LYS A 511 -37.68 -20.48 -60.28
C LYS A 511 -38.84 -20.85 -61.24
N LEU A 512 -38.53 -21.63 -62.27
CA LEU A 512 -39.49 -21.95 -63.36
C LEU A 512 -39.49 -23.48 -63.65
N PRO A 513 -40.02 -24.28 -62.72
CA PRO A 513 -40.12 -25.72 -62.90
C PRO A 513 -41.06 -26.03 -64.07
N GLY A 514 -40.67 -26.90 -65.03
CA GLY A 514 -41.46 -27.32 -66.19
C GLY A 514 -41.09 -26.65 -67.51
N LEU A 515 -39.95 -25.99 -67.61
CA LEU A 515 -39.39 -25.55 -68.90
C LEU A 515 -38.90 -26.73 -69.72
N THR A 516 -39.25 -26.75 -71.02
CA THR A 516 -38.72 -27.72 -71.99
C THR A 516 -37.27 -27.38 -72.29
N PRO A 517 -36.43 -28.35 -72.77
CA PRO A 517 -35.08 -28.09 -73.19
C PRO A 517 -34.93 -26.93 -74.17
N ALA A 518 -35.86 -26.80 -75.11
CA ALA A 518 -35.88 -25.71 -76.07
C ALA A 518 -36.19 -24.34 -75.42
N GLU A 519 -37.07 -24.30 -74.41
CA GLU A 519 -37.37 -23.10 -73.66
C GLU A 519 -36.20 -22.66 -72.78
N VAL A 520 -35.42 -23.61 -72.21
CA VAL A 520 -34.19 -23.35 -71.51
C VAL A 520 -33.12 -22.75 -72.42
N ARG A 521 -32.95 -23.30 -73.61
CA ARG A 521 -32.05 -22.75 -74.65
C ARG A 521 -32.47 -21.34 -75.03
N PHE A 522 -33.76 -21.11 -75.24
CA PHE A 522 -34.30 -19.81 -75.56
C PHE A 522 -34.02 -18.78 -74.41
N MET A 523 -34.25 -19.14 -73.20
CA MET A 523 -34.01 -18.24 -72.04
C MET A 523 -32.51 -17.92 -71.89
N ALA A 524 -31.60 -18.88 -72.06
CA ALA A 524 -30.15 -18.63 -72.01
C ALA A 524 -29.72 -17.67 -73.13
N LEU A 525 -30.25 -17.79 -74.31
CA LEU A 525 -29.97 -16.88 -75.42
C LEU A 525 -30.57 -15.48 -75.21
N SER A 526 -31.77 -15.42 -74.62
CA SER A 526 -32.37 -14.16 -74.23
C SER A 526 -31.54 -13.40 -73.15
N LYS A 527 -30.87 -14.11 -72.23
CA LYS A 527 -29.95 -13.53 -71.25
C LYS A 527 -28.74 -12.86 -71.88
N LEU A 528 -28.31 -13.32 -73.04
CA LEU A 528 -27.21 -12.73 -73.84
C LEU A 528 -27.65 -11.46 -74.59
N GLY A 529 -28.91 -11.09 -74.59
CA GLY A 529 -29.42 -9.93 -75.32
C GLY A 529 -29.48 -10.09 -76.82
N LEU A 530 -29.51 -11.32 -77.35
CA LEU A 530 -29.60 -11.59 -78.77
C LEU A 530 -30.94 -11.13 -79.35
N ASN A 531 -30.91 -10.56 -80.57
CA ASN A 531 -32.14 -10.11 -81.22
C ASN A 531 -32.94 -11.29 -81.78
N SER A 532 -34.18 -11.08 -82.19
CA SER A 532 -35.07 -12.18 -82.68
C SER A 532 -34.55 -12.91 -83.88
N ARG A 533 -33.78 -12.26 -84.77
CA ARG A 533 -33.23 -12.87 -85.96
C ARG A 533 -32.03 -13.75 -85.56
N GLU A 534 -31.16 -13.27 -84.66
CA GLU A 534 -30.03 -14.03 -84.11
C GLU A 534 -30.51 -15.29 -83.40
N MET A 535 -31.53 -15.14 -82.54
CA MET A 535 -32.13 -16.25 -81.78
C MET A 535 -32.79 -17.28 -82.74
N ALA A 536 -33.50 -16.79 -83.74
CA ALA A 536 -34.12 -17.63 -84.75
C ALA A 536 -33.05 -18.48 -85.52
N SER A 537 -31.99 -17.79 -85.87
CA SER A 537 -30.82 -18.42 -86.54
C SER A 537 -30.17 -19.46 -85.64
N MET A 538 -29.88 -19.14 -84.39
CA MET A 538 -29.23 -20.10 -83.45
C MET A 538 -30.09 -21.28 -83.05
N LEU A 539 -31.40 -21.12 -82.98
CA LEU A 539 -32.34 -22.20 -82.66
C LEU A 539 -32.83 -23.00 -83.91
N GLY A 540 -32.42 -22.61 -85.11
CA GLY A 540 -32.85 -23.22 -86.32
C GLY A 540 -34.34 -23.12 -86.62
N VAL A 541 -34.95 -22.00 -86.22
CA VAL A 541 -36.39 -21.79 -86.35
C VAL A 541 -36.68 -20.44 -87.05
N GLY A 542 -37.86 -20.28 -87.65
CA GLY A 542 -38.23 -18.98 -88.24
C GLY A 542 -38.45 -17.90 -87.18
N THR A 543 -38.28 -16.62 -87.57
CA THR A 543 -38.49 -15.49 -86.69
C THR A 543 -39.92 -15.42 -86.05
N GLU A 544 -40.89 -15.94 -86.78
CA GLU A 544 -42.27 -16.09 -86.28
C GLU A 544 -42.36 -17.14 -85.14
N ALA A 545 -41.56 -18.18 -85.20
CA ALA A 545 -41.46 -19.18 -84.14
C ALA A 545 -40.87 -18.54 -82.85
N ILE A 546 -39.85 -17.69 -83.02
CA ILE A 546 -39.30 -16.91 -81.89
C ILE A 546 -40.35 -16.04 -81.23
N ARG A 547 -41.19 -15.38 -82.05
CA ARG A 547 -42.32 -14.59 -81.56
C ARG A 547 -43.33 -15.45 -80.78
N GLN A 548 -43.60 -16.65 -81.28
CA GLN A 548 -44.49 -17.60 -80.59
C GLN A 548 -43.84 -18.17 -79.31
N TYR A 549 -42.51 -18.37 -79.28
CA TYR A 549 -41.81 -18.73 -78.07
C TYR A 549 -41.95 -17.62 -77.01
N ARG A 550 -41.75 -16.36 -77.39
CA ARG A 550 -41.95 -15.22 -76.50
C ARG A 550 -43.36 -15.14 -75.95
N LEU A 551 -44.37 -15.25 -76.79
CA LEU A 551 -45.79 -15.20 -76.36
C LEU A 551 -46.14 -16.36 -75.41
N ARG A 552 -45.68 -17.60 -75.74
CA ARG A 552 -45.90 -18.78 -74.89
C ARG A 552 -45.23 -18.61 -73.50
N LEU A 553 -43.99 -18.20 -73.51
CA LEU A 553 -43.22 -18.02 -72.27
C LEU A 553 -43.79 -16.86 -71.44
N ARG A 554 -44.18 -15.74 -72.08
CA ARG A 554 -44.87 -14.64 -71.37
C ARG A 554 -46.16 -15.10 -70.70
N LYS A 555 -46.97 -15.88 -71.43
CA LYS A 555 -48.20 -16.45 -70.87
C LYS A 555 -47.93 -17.48 -69.78
N LYS A 556 -46.90 -18.30 -69.96
CA LYS A 556 -46.48 -19.33 -69.01
C LYS A 556 -45.97 -18.67 -67.69
N PHE A 557 -45.34 -17.51 -67.80
CA PHE A 557 -44.77 -16.78 -66.66
C PHE A 557 -45.69 -15.69 -66.08
N GLY A 558 -46.91 -15.54 -66.67
CA GLY A 558 -47.86 -14.53 -66.19
C GLY A 558 -47.41 -13.08 -66.41
N LEU A 559 -46.50 -12.84 -67.38
CA LEU A 559 -46.00 -11.50 -67.66
C LEU A 559 -47.03 -10.68 -68.46
N GLY A 560 -47.31 -9.43 -68.00
CA GLY A 560 -48.21 -8.51 -68.66
C GLY A 560 -47.73 -8.09 -70.07
N GLU A 561 -48.61 -7.36 -70.84
CA GLU A 561 -48.29 -6.99 -72.22
C GLU A 561 -47.04 -6.09 -72.39
N GLU A 562 -46.72 -5.30 -71.39
CA GLU A 562 -45.58 -4.36 -71.40
C GLU A 562 -44.27 -4.93 -70.83
N ALA A 563 -44.28 -6.11 -70.18
CA ALA A 563 -43.09 -6.69 -69.57
C ALA A 563 -42.18 -7.37 -70.61
N SER A 564 -40.91 -6.96 -70.64
CA SER A 564 -39.91 -7.59 -71.52
C SER A 564 -39.47 -8.94 -70.95
N LEU A 565 -39.48 -10.00 -71.79
CA LEU A 565 -39.00 -11.32 -71.44
C LEU A 565 -37.48 -11.31 -71.24
N GLU A 566 -36.78 -10.45 -71.98
CA GLU A 566 -35.33 -10.22 -71.88
C GLU A 566 -34.94 -9.62 -70.54
N GLU A 567 -35.69 -8.63 -70.07
CA GLU A 567 -35.49 -8.06 -68.73
C GLU A 567 -35.76 -9.11 -67.64
N PHE A 568 -36.81 -9.90 -67.78
CA PHE A 568 -37.12 -11.00 -66.89
C PHE A 568 -35.98 -12.05 -66.87
N ALA A 569 -35.46 -12.42 -68.05
CA ALA A 569 -34.31 -13.32 -68.16
C ALA A 569 -33.04 -12.70 -67.51
N GLY A 570 -32.92 -11.36 -67.56
CA GLY A 570 -31.87 -10.58 -66.92
C GLY A 570 -31.88 -10.66 -65.39
N GLN A 571 -33.04 -10.80 -64.78
CA GLN A 571 -33.24 -10.80 -63.32
C GLN A 571 -33.15 -12.21 -62.68
N ILE A 572 -33.03 -13.26 -63.47
CA ILE A 572 -32.81 -14.62 -63.00
C ILE A 572 -31.32 -14.83 -62.71
#